data_f899761a03a4b59939026167f34afb64
#
_entry.id   f899761a03a4b59939026167f34afb64
#
_cell.length_a   1.000
_cell.length_b   1.000
_cell.length_c   1.000
_cell.angle_alpha   90.00
_cell.angle_beta   90.00
_cell.angle_gamma   90.00
#
_symmetry.space_group_name_H-M   'P 1'
#
loop_
_entity.id
_entity.type
_entity.pdbx_description
1 polymer ?
#
loop_
_entity_poly.entity_id
_entity_poly.type
_entity_poly.pdbx_seq_one_letter_code
_entity_poly.pdbx_strand_id
1 'polypeptide(L)'
;MTDVLVIGAGVIGLSSAIRLAEAGHRVHVRTDRPVGATTSGAAGAMLGISGAGPDDPLTRWTERSTPVFTALADDPATGVRRRHGRIHVDVADELPPWAFELPDVRPLDEAERGGFRTGMAVTLPFADMPTYLAYLARRAADLGVTVEQRHVDTLPADGVVVDAAGSGARELAGDPSLTPVRGVHVVLEGAPVEEFRMEVVAAPRWTNVFPHAGRTVVGGVALPEDDTTPDDEVAAAVLERAVAVEPRLAGARVLGCEVGWRPVRPAPRVEREGDVVHAYGHGGVGVTVSWGVADEVVALVG
;
A
#
# COMPACT_ATOMS: atom_id res chain seq x y z
N MET A 1 -28.69 5.38 -9.05
CA MET A 1 -27.56 5.79 -9.90
C MET A 1 -27.23 7.22 -9.57
N THR A 2 -26.06 7.48 -9.02
CA THR A 2 -25.58 8.79 -8.54
C THR A 2 -24.32 9.17 -9.32
N ASP A 3 -24.14 10.45 -9.61
CA ASP A 3 -22.86 10.96 -10.12
C ASP A 3 -21.92 11.15 -8.93
N VAL A 4 -20.74 10.50 -8.97
CA VAL A 4 -19.77 10.51 -7.89
C VAL A 4 -18.43 11.03 -8.41
N LEU A 5 -17.89 12.06 -7.76
CA LEU A 5 -16.54 12.54 -7.99
C LEU A 5 -15.57 11.90 -6.98
N VAL A 6 -14.58 11.18 -7.46
CA VAL A 6 -13.48 10.66 -6.63
C VAL A 6 -12.26 11.58 -6.80
N ILE A 7 -11.69 12.05 -5.71
CA ILE A 7 -10.48 12.87 -5.70
C ILE A 7 -9.30 12.01 -5.27
N GLY A 8 -8.33 11.86 -6.18
CA GLY A 8 -7.16 10.99 -6.04
C GLY A 8 -7.25 9.70 -6.84
N ALA A 9 -6.22 9.44 -7.68
CA ALA A 9 -6.08 8.22 -8.47
C ALA A 9 -5.00 7.27 -7.92
N GLY A 10 -4.78 7.30 -6.61
CA GLY A 10 -4.05 6.27 -5.90
C GLY A 10 -4.88 4.99 -5.76
N VAL A 11 -4.32 3.98 -5.09
CA VAL A 11 -4.98 2.67 -4.95
C VAL A 11 -6.36 2.78 -4.28
N ILE A 12 -6.53 3.63 -3.26
CA ILE A 12 -7.82 3.82 -2.59
C ILE A 12 -8.86 4.42 -3.55
N GLY A 13 -8.49 5.49 -4.25
CA GLY A 13 -9.41 6.16 -5.18
C GLY A 13 -9.80 5.27 -6.35
N LEU A 14 -8.85 4.55 -6.97
CA LEU A 14 -9.14 3.65 -8.10
C LEU A 14 -9.98 2.43 -7.66
N SER A 15 -9.67 1.81 -6.52
CA SER A 15 -10.47 0.69 -6.01
C SER A 15 -11.89 1.14 -5.66
N SER A 16 -12.05 2.33 -5.04
CA SER A 16 -13.36 2.93 -4.75
C SER A 16 -14.13 3.25 -6.03
N ALA A 17 -13.47 3.85 -7.03
CA ALA A 17 -14.10 4.16 -8.31
C ALA A 17 -14.61 2.91 -9.03
N ILE A 18 -13.83 1.82 -9.01
CA ILE A 18 -14.22 0.52 -9.57
C ILE A 18 -15.45 -0.02 -8.86
N ARG A 19 -15.44 -0.09 -7.52
CA ARG A 19 -16.58 -0.62 -6.74
C ARG A 19 -17.86 0.23 -6.89
N LEU A 20 -17.72 1.54 -6.93
CA LEU A 20 -18.85 2.46 -7.19
C LEU A 20 -19.44 2.24 -8.59
N ALA A 21 -18.61 2.08 -9.62
CA ALA A 21 -19.07 1.81 -10.98
C ALA A 21 -19.73 0.42 -11.07
N GLU A 22 -19.19 -0.61 -10.42
CA GLU A 22 -19.78 -1.94 -10.30
C GLU A 22 -21.15 -1.89 -9.56
N ALA A 23 -21.32 -0.96 -8.62
CA ALA A 23 -22.60 -0.70 -7.94
C ALA A 23 -23.59 0.12 -8.78
N GLY A 24 -23.23 0.55 -9.99
CA GLY A 24 -24.10 1.25 -10.93
C GLY A 24 -24.08 2.77 -10.81
N HIS A 25 -23.10 3.35 -10.11
CA HIS A 25 -22.90 4.80 -10.09
C HIS A 25 -22.12 5.27 -11.33
N ARG A 26 -22.29 6.54 -11.71
CA ARG A 26 -21.46 7.20 -12.72
C ARG A 26 -20.28 7.86 -12.00
N VAL A 27 -19.04 7.44 -12.33
CA VAL A 27 -17.87 7.83 -11.57
C VAL A 27 -16.89 8.63 -12.41
N HIS A 28 -16.44 9.75 -11.86
CA HIS A 28 -15.37 10.59 -12.39
C HIS A 28 -14.25 10.67 -11.37
N VAL A 29 -13.00 10.46 -11.80
CA VAL A 29 -11.81 10.58 -10.96
C VAL A 29 -11.03 11.82 -11.36
N ARG A 30 -10.66 12.66 -10.39
CA ARG A 30 -9.69 13.75 -10.58
C ARG A 30 -8.44 13.49 -9.77
N THR A 31 -7.29 13.78 -10.38
CA THR A 31 -5.98 13.55 -9.77
C THR A 31 -5.00 14.66 -10.16
N ASP A 32 -4.15 15.06 -9.22
CA ASP A 32 -3.13 16.10 -9.44
C ASP A 32 -1.95 15.60 -10.29
N ARG A 33 -1.73 14.29 -10.35
CA ARG A 33 -0.59 13.64 -11.02
C ARG A 33 -1.01 12.36 -11.74
N PRO A 34 -0.19 11.84 -12.67
CA PRO A 34 -0.42 10.54 -13.29
C PRO A 34 -0.59 9.42 -12.27
N VAL A 35 -1.42 8.42 -12.56
CA VAL A 35 -1.73 7.28 -11.68
C VAL A 35 -0.47 6.62 -11.11
N GLY A 36 0.54 6.35 -11.95
CA GLY A 36 1.80 5.73 -11.54
C GLY A 36 2.70 6.61 -10.68
N ALA A 37 2.48 7.94 -10.66
CA ALA A 37 3.25 8.90 -9.87
C ALA A 37 2.63 9.22 -8.50
N THR A 38 1.56 8.52 -8.13
CA THR A 38 0.95 8.64 -6.80
C THR A 38 1.81 7.93 -5.74
N THR A 39 1.60 8.24 -4.46
CA THR A 39 2.26 7.53 -3.35
C THR A 39 2.09 6.01 -3.44
N SER A 40 0.97 5.54 -4.00
CA SER A 40 0.73 4.12 -4.21
C SER A 40 1.74 3.48 -5.17
N GLY A 41 2.26 4.23 -6.15
CA GLY A 41 3.28 3.74 -7.09
C GLY A 41 4.60 3.38 -6.41
N ALA A 42 4.95 4.09 -5.34
CA ALA A 42 6.18 3.85 -4.57
C ALA A 42 6.04 2.77 -3.49
N ALA A 43 4.89 2.09 -3.35
CA ALA A 43 4.69 1.07 -2.33
C ALA A 43 5.41 -0.24 -2.67
N GLY A 44 6.04 -0.88 -1.69
CA GLY A 44 6.60 -2.23 -1.84
C GLY A 44 5.52 -3.31 -1.94
N ALA A 45 4.33 -3.03 -1.42
CA ALA A 45 3.06 -3.73 -1.57
C ALA A 45 3.08 -5.23 -1.26
N MET A 46 3.59 -5.61 -0.09
CA MET A 46 3.24 -6.85 0.58
C MET A 46 1.80 -6.73 1.12
N LEU A 47 0.95 -7.70 0.85
CA LEU A 47 -0.49 -7.64 1.10
C LEU A 47 -0.93 -8.73 2.09
N GLY A 48 -2.13 -8.58 2.65
CA GLY A 48 -2.73 -9.59 3.52
C GLY A 48 -2.42 -9.45 5.02
N ILE A 49 -1.57 -8.49 5.40
CA ILE A 49 -1.23 -8.21 6.81
C ILE A 49 -1.28 -6.70 7.04
N SER A 50 -2.11 -6.25 7.98
CA SER A 50 -2.16 -4.85 8.42
C SER A 50 -1.28 -4.57 9.65
N GLY A 51 -0.99 -5.61 10.44
CA GLY A 51 -0.33 -5.46 11.74
C GLY A 51 -1.19 -4.84 12.83
N ALA A 52 -2.48 -4.64 12.56
CA ALA A 52 -3.44 -4.05 13.48
C ALA A 52 -4.08 -5.10 14.41
N GLY A 53 -4.67 -4.66 15.52
CA GLY A 53 -5.40 -5.53 16.44
C GLY A 53 -6.74 -6.01 15.86
N PRO A 54 -7.38 -7.02 16.49
CA PRO A 54 -8.59 -7.65 15.98
C PRO A 54 -9.78 -6.69 15.82
N ASP A 55 -9.90 -5.71 16.69
CA ASP A 55 -11.01 -4.73 16.68
C ASP A 55 -10.72 -3.50 15.81
N ASP A 56 -9.52 -3.41 15.23
CA ASP A 56 -9.13 -2.27 14.39
C ASP A 56 -9.82 -2.36 13.01
N PRO A 57 -10.36 -1.27 12.46
CA PRO A 57 -10.94 -1.26 11.12
C PRO A 57 -9.97 -1.72 10.02
N LEU A 58 -8.66 -1.51 10.20
CA LEU A 58 -7.65 -2.01 9.26
C LEU A 58 -7.68 -3.53 9.14
N THR A 59 -7.92 -4.26 10.23
CA THR A 59 -8.04 -5.73 10.21
C THR A 59 -9.26 -6.14 9.39
N ARG A 60 -10.44 -5.57 9.67
CA ARG A 60 -11.66 -5.85 8.92
C ARG A 60 -11.53 -5.53 7.43
N TRP A 61 -10.89 -4.42 7.06
CA TRP A 61 -10.65 -4.10 5.65
C TRP A 61 -9.62 -5.00 4.99
N THR A 62 -8.60 -5.46 5.75
CA THR A 62 -7.64 -6.46 5.27
C THR A 62 -8.34 -7.79 4.95
N GLU A 63 -9.18 -8.26 5.85
CA GLU A 63 -9.97 -9.49 5.66
C GLU A 63 -10.86 -9.43 4.41
N ARG A 64 -11.51 -8.28 4.16
CA ARG A 64 -12.33 -8.07 2.94
C ARG A 64 -11.48 -7.97 1.68
N SER A 65 -10.28 -7.40 1.77
CA SER A 65 -9.37 -7.21 0.64
C SER A 65 -8.66 -8.51 0.23
N THR A 66 -8.33 -9.38 1.18
CA THR A 66 -7.53 -10.58 0.96
C THR A 66 -8.11 -11.53 -0.11
N PRO A 67 -9.41 -11.87 -0.13
CA PRO A 67 -9.98 -12.70 -1.18
C PRO A 67 -9.85 -12.09 -2.57
N VAL A 68 -9.96 -10.76 -2.69
CA VAL A 68 -9.81 -10.06 -3.97
C VAL A 68 -8.37 -10.17 -4.47
N PHE A 69 -7.38 -9.91 -3.62
CA PHE A 69 -5.98 -10.08 -3.99
C PHE A 69 -5.60 -11.52 -4.30
N THR A 70 -6.20 -12.47 -3.58
CA THR A 70 -6.00 -13.90 -3.84
C THR A 70 -6.48 -14.28 -5.24
N ALA A 71 -7.65 -13.80 -5.64
CA ALA A 71 -8.18 -14.03 -6.99
C ALA A 71 -7.35 -13.29 -8.07
N LEU A 72 -6.93 -12.04 -7.81
CA LEU A 72 -6.09 -11.29 -8.73
C LEU A 72 -4.72 -11.95 -8.94
N ALA A 73 -4.20 -12.68 -7.95
CA ALA A 73 -2.92 -13.38 -8.07
C ALA A 73 -2.94 -14.59 -9.04
N ASP A 74 -4.11 -15.01 -9.50
CA ASP A 74 -4.26 -16.07 -10.49
C ASP A 74 -4.05 -15.58 -11.93
N ASP A 75 -4.17 -14.26 -12.15
CA ASP A 75 -3.89 -13.63 -13.45
C ASP A 75 -2.63 -12.73 -13.39
N PRO A 76 -1.53 -13.14 -14.02
CA PRO A 76 -0.30 -12.35 -14.04
C PRO A 76 -0.44 -10.94 -14.62
N ALA A 77 -1.45 -10.70 -15.46
CA ALA A 77 -1.67 -9.37 -16.08
C ALA A 77 -2.14 -8.31 -15.07
N THR A 78 -2.61 -8.73 -13.89
CA THR A 78 -2.99 -7.83 -12.79
C THR A 78 -1.80 -7.20 -12.09
N GLY A 79 -0.61 -7.81 -12.18
CA GLY A 79 0.57 -7.44 -11.41
C GLY A 79 0.60 -8.01 -9.98
N VAL A 80 -0.44 -8.74 -9.56
CA VAL A 80 -0.49 -9.42 -8.26
C VAL A 80 0.04 -10.85 -8.39
N ARG A 81 0.88 -11.28 -7.44
CA ARG A 81 1.46 -12.64 -7.42
C ARG A 81 1.61 -13.12 -5.98
N ARG A 82 1.46 -14.43 -5.76
CA ARG A 82 1.82 -15.05 -4.48
C ARG A 82 3.35 -15.17 -4.38
N ARG A 83 3.90 -14.82 -3.21
CA ARG A 83 5.31 -14.97 -2.89
C ARG A 83 5.45 -15.68 -1.56
N HIS A 84 6.33 -16.68 -1.52
CA HIS A 84 6.81 -17.27 -0.28
C HIS A 84 7.96 -16.44 0.27
N GLY A 85 8.10 -16.39 1.60
CA GLY A 85 9.21 -15.70 2.23
C GLY A 85 9.13 -15.67 3.74
N ARG A 86 9.92 -14.80 4.34
CA ARG A 86 10.10 -14.75 5.78
C ARG A 86 9.82 -13.37 6.35
N ILE A 87 9.11 -13.35 7.47
CA ILE A 87 8.93 -12.17 8.31
C ILE A 87 9.68 -12.42 9.62
N HIS A 88 10.65 -11.56 9.90
CA HIS A 88 11.45 -11.59 11.12
C HIS A 88 10.93 -10.51 12.06
N VAL A 89 10.69 -10.84 13.33
CA VAL A 89 10.03 -9.95 14.30
C VAL A 89 10.91 -9.78 15.52
N ASP A 90 11.17 -8.52 15.89
CA ASP A 90 11.96 -8.15 17.08
C ASP A 90 11.18 -7.33 18.13
N VAL A 91 9.93 -6.99 17.80
CA VAL A 91 9.03 -6.21 18.66
C VAL A 91 8.15 -7.08 19.59
N ALA A 92 8.18 -8.40 19.42
CA ALA A 92 7.41 -9.37 20.18
C ALA A 92 8.16 -10.70 20.31
N ASP A 93 7.91 -11.42 21.39
CA ASP A 93 8.52 -12.74 21.65
C ASP A 93 7.77 -13.89 20.97
N GLU A 94 6.48 -13.69 20.67
CA GLU A 94 5.59 -14.69 20.09
C GLU A 94 4.83 -14.12 18.89
N LEU A 95 4.45 -15.00 17.98
CA LEU A 95 3.56 -14.64 16.88
C LEU A 95 2.14 -14.46 17.42
N PRO A 96 1.40 -13.45 16.94
CA PRO A 96 0.01 -13.28 17.32
C PRO A 96 -0.87 -14.42 16.79
N PRO A 97 -1.99 -14.76 17.45
CA PRO A 97 -2.86 -15.87 17.06
C PRO A 97 -3.31 -15.83 15.59
N TRP A 98 -3.64 -14.66 15.08
CA TRP A 98 -4.05 -14.49 13.68
C TRP A 98 -2.97 -14.88 12.65
N ALA A 99 -1.69 -14.88 13.03
CA ALA A 99 -0.62 -15.28 12.13
C ALA A 99 -0.77 -16.75 11.68
N PHE A 100 -1.33 -17.61 12.55
CA PHE A 100 -1.54 -19.04 12.26
C PHE A 100 -2.73 -19.30 11.32
N GLU A 101 -3.51 -18.29 10.99
CA GLU A 101 -4.59 -18.35 10.00
C GLU A 101 -4.10 -18.02 8.57
N LEU A 102 -2.85 -17.55 8.44
CA LEU A 102 -2.27 -17.22 7.14
C LEU A 102 -1.91 -18.49 6.33
N PRO A 103 -1.97 -18.43 5.00
CA PRO A 103 -1.62 -19.56 4.14
C PRO A 103 -0.16 -19.99 4.32
N ASP A 104 0.04 -21.31 4.41
CA ASP A 104 1.38 -21.93 4.49
C ASP A 104 2.27 -21.38 5.61
N VAL A 105 1.64 -20.85 6.67
CA VAL A 105 2.41 -20.26 7.77
C VAL A 105 3.14 -21.34 8.58
N ARG A 106 4.37 -21.01 8.95
CA ARG A 106 5.22 -21.82 9.82
C ARG A 106 6.10 -20.89 10.66
N PRO A 107 6.19 -21.08 11.99
CA PRO A 107 7.20 -20.38 12.79
C PRO A 107 8.61 -20.68 12.29
N LEU A 108 9.51 -19.69 12.38
CA LEU A 108 10.92 -19.87 12.09
C LEU A 108 11.61 -20.58 13.24
N ASP A 109 12.50 -21.53 12.92
CA ASP A 109 13.39 -22.10 13.91
C ASP A 109 14.49 -21.11 14.34
N GLU A 110 15.32 -21.49 15.29
CA GLU A 110 16.35 -20.62 15.85
C GLU A 110 17.39 -20.18 14.81
N ALA A 111 17.80 -21.08 13.93
CA ALA A 111 18.77 -20.78 12.88
C ALA A 111 18.17 -19.83 11.82
N GLU A 112 16.90 -20.05 11.45
CA GLU A 112 16.17 -19.23 10.48
C GLU A 112 15.89 -17.82 11.01
N ARG A 113 15.67 -17.66 12.33
CA ARG A 113 15.43 -16.35 12.95
C ARG A 113 16.63 -15.40 12.85
N GLY A 114 17.86 -15.93 12.79
CA GLY A 114 19.05 -15.11 12.58
C GLY A 114 19.25 -14.03 13.66
N GLY A 115 18.87 -14.31 14.92
CA GLY A 115 18.98 -13.40 16.03
C GLY A 115 17.72 -12.60 16.36
N PHE A 116 16.68 -12.65 15.53
CA PHE A 116 15.37 -12.05 15.83
C PHE A 116 14.63 -12.86 16.91
N ARG A 117 13.78 -12.18 17.69
CA ARG A 117 13.05 -12.79 18.82
C ARG A 117 12.07 -13.86 18.34
N THR A 118 11.34 -13.58 17.25
CA THR A 118 10.46 -14.55 16.58
C THR A 118 10.37 -14.27 15.09
N GLY A 119 9.58 -15.06 14.38
CA GLY A 119 9.32 -14.87 12.95
C GLY A 119 8.55 -16.03 12.34
N MET A 120 8.14 -15.84 11.11
CA MET A 120 7.36 -16.82 10.36
C MET A 120 7.80 -16.91 8.90
N ALA A 121 7.72 -18.11 8.33
CA ALA A 121 7.66 -18.32 6.89
C ALA A 121 6.18 -18.34 6.48
N VAL A 122 5.84 -17.72 5.35
CA VAL A 122 4.44 -17.53 4.93
C VAL A 122 4.38 -17.25 3.43
N THR A 123 3.24 -17.57 2.82
CA THR A 123 2.95 -17.19 1.43
C THR A 123 1.92 -16.07 1.41
N LEU A 124 2.29 -14.92 0.82
CA LEU A 124 1.44 -13.73 0.76
C LEU A 124 1.29 -13.22 -0.68
N PRO A 125 0.18 -12.54 -1.00
CA PRO A 125 0.09 -11.79 -2.23
C PRO A 125 0.98 -10.53 -2.19
N PHE A 126 1.58 -10.21 -3.33
CA PHE A 126 2.38 -9.02 -3.59
C PHE A 126 1.88 -8.34 -4.85
N ALA A 127 1.80 -7.02 -4.84
CA ALA A 127 1.47 -6.24 -6.03
C ALA A 127 2.71 -5.53 -6.59
N ASP A 128 3.04 -5.78 -7.84
CA ASP A 128 3.97 -4.94 -8.60
C ASP A 128 3.25 -3.65 -8.97
N MET A 129 3.48 -2.60 -8.19
CA MET A 129 2.63 -1.41 -8.20
C MET A 129 2.50 -0.70 -9.55
N PRO A 130 3.54 -0.55 -10.40
CA PRO A 130 3.35 -0.01 -11.74
C PRO A 130 2.37 -0.83 -12.58
N THR A 131 2.49 -2.15 -12.56
CA THR A 131 1.59 -3.07 -13.29
C THR A 131 0.18 -3.06 -12.68
N TYR A 132 0.10 -3.10 -11.35
CA TYR A 132 -1.18 -3.16 -10.63
C TYR A 132 -2.00 -1.87 -10.80
N LEU A 133 -1.38 -0.70 -10.68
CA LEU A 133 -2.08 0.57 -10.89
C LEU A 133 -2.54 0.74 -12.35
N ALA A 134 -1.72 0.31 -13.32
CA ALA A 134 -2.11 0.28 -14.72
C ALA A 134 -3.30 -0.67 -14.97
N TYR A 135 -3.33 -1.83 -14.29
CA TYR A 135 -4.47 -2.75 -14.31
C TYR A 135 -5.73 -2.08 -13.73
N LEU A 136 -5.64 -1.43 -12.55
CA LEU A 136 -6.78 -0.75 -11.95
C LEU A 136 -7.33 0.36 -12.86
N ALA A 137 -6.45 1.16 -13.47
CA ALA A 137 -6.85 2.23 -14.39
C ALA A 137 -7.58 1.67 -15.62
N ARG A 138 -7.11 0.57 -16.21
CA ARG A 138 -7.79 -0.10 -17.33
C ARG A 138 -9.16 -0.64 -16.91
N ARG A 139 -9.23 -1.37 -15.78
CA ARG A 139 -10.49 -1.91 -15.25
C ARG A 139 -11.51 -0.80 -14.97
N ALA A 140 -11.07 0.31 -14.41
CA ALA A 140 -11.93 1.49 -14.20
C ALA A 140 -12.46 2.03 -15.53
N ALA A 141 -11.60 2.17 -16.54
CA ALA A 141 -11.99 2.64 -17.87
C ALA A 141 -12.98 1.69 -18.56
N ASP A 142 -12.78 0.36 -18.44
CA ASP A 142 -13.70 -0.66 -18.97
C ASP A 142 -15.10 -0.59 -18.34
N LEU A 143 -15.20 -0.08 -17.10
CA LEU A 143 -16.45 0.18 -16.40
C LEU A 143 -17.04 1.59 -16.69
N GLY A 144 -16.41 2.36 -17.59
CA GLY A 144 -16.87 3.70 -17.96
C GLY A 144 -16.44 4.81 -17.00
N VAL A 145 -15.54 4.53 -16.06
CA VAL A 145 -14.94 5.54 -15.19
C VAL A 145 -14.00 6.44 -16.00
N THR A 146 -14.16 7.75 -15.88
CA THR A 146 -13.23 8.71 -16.50
C THR A 146 -12.19 9.18 -15.48
N VAL A 147 -10.94 9.29 -15.90
CA VAL A 147 -9.84 9.81 -15.07
C VAL A 147 -9.29 11.07 -15.73
N GLU A 148 -9.40 12.20 -15.04
CA GLU A 148 -8.92 13.50 -15.50
C GLU A 148 -7.73 13.94 -14.62
N GLN A 149 -6.61 14.27 -15.25
CA GLN A 149 -5.51 14.91 -14.52
C GLN A 149 -5.85 16.39 -14.33
N ARG A 150 -6.41 16.70 -13.16
CA ARG A 150 -6.84 18.03 -12.75
C ARG A 150 -6.72 18.18 -11.25
N HIS A 151 -5.98 19.20 -10.82
CA HIS A 151 -5.88 19.53 -9.40
C HIS A 151 -7.22 20.04 -8.86
N VAL A 152 -7.49 19.71 -7.58
CA VAL A 152 -8.68 20.14 -6.84
C VAL A 152 -8.21 20.86 -5.59
N ASP A 153 -8.44 22.16 -5.53
CA ASP A 153 -8.01 23.03 -4.40
C ASP A 153 -8.97 22.95 -3.21
N THR A 154 -10.24 22.70 -3.49
CA THR A 154 -11.29 22.67 -2.46
C THR A 154 -12.31 21.57 -2.79
N LEU A 155 -12.86 20.93 -1.75
CA LEU A 155 -13.95 19.97 -1.93
C LEU A 155 -15.16 20.65 -2.56
N PRO A 156 -15.71 20.11 -3.68
CA PRO A 156 -16.94 20.65 -4.28
C PRO A 156 -18.10 20.64 -3.28
N ALA A 157 -18.91 21.71 -3.31
CA ALA A 157 -20.07 21.84 -2.44
C ALA A 157 -21.29 21.06 -2.95
N ASP A 158 -21.31 20.73 -4.24
CA ASP A 158 -22.46 20.08 -4.89
C ASP A 158 -22.07 18.67 -5.36
N GLY A 159 -22.96 17.71 -5.15
CA GLY A 159 -22.80 16.32 -5.57
C GLY A 159 -22.02 15.46 -4.59
N VAL A 160 -22.05 14.15 -4.79
CA VAL A 160 -21.34 13.20 -3.93
C VAL A 160 -19.86 13.17 -4.27
N VAL A 161 -19.01 13.41 -3.28
CA VAL A 161 -17.55 13.45 -3.42
C VAL A 161 -16.93 12.35 -2.55
N VAL A 162 -15.98 11.60 -3.11
CA VAL A 162 -15.09 10.71 -2.34
C VAL A 162 -13.70 11.34 -2.27
N ASP A 163 -13.28 11.76 -1.09
CA ASP A 163 -11.94 12.26 -0.83
C ASP A 163 -10.98 11.10 -0.54
N ALA A 164 -10.26 10.68 -1.56
CA ALA A 164 -9.18 9.69 -1.53
C ALA A 164 -7.82 10.31 -1.87
N ALA A 165 -7.61 11.59 -1.52
CA ALA A 165 -6.44 12.38 -1.90
C ALA A 165 -5.14 11.96 -1.15
N GLY A 166 -5.20 10.95 -0.27
CA GLY A 166 -4.04 10.50 0.48
C GLY A 166 -3.48 11.61 1.37
N SER A 167 -2.19 11.94 1.24
CA SER A 167 -1.58 13.04 2.03
C SER A 167 -2.15 14.42 1.67
N GLY A 168 -2.68 14.60 0.47
CA GLY A 168 -3.33 15.85 0.04
C GLY A 168 -4.64 16.14 0.78
N ALA A 169 -5.26 15.14 1.41
CA ALA A 169 -6.45 15.31 2.22
C ALA A 169 -6.20 16.20 3.46
N ARG A 170 -4.94 16.36 3.90
CA ARG A 170 -4.58 17.29 4.99
C ARG A 170 -5.05 18.72 4.69
N GLU A 171 -4.79 19.18 3.49
CA GLU A 171 -5.19 20.53 3.05
C GLU A 171 -6.62 20.54 2.56
N LEU A 172 -6.98 19.56 1.73
CA LEU A 172 -8.27 19.49 1.06
C LEU A 172 -9.46 19.34 2.05
N ALA A 173 -9.31 18.52 3.09
CA ALA A 173 -10.32 18.34 4.14
C ALA A 173 -10.03 19.16 5.41
N GLY A 174 -8.96 19.94 5.43
CA GLY A 174 -8.55 20.71 6.62
C GLY A 174 -8.24 19.82 7.83
N ASP A 175 -7.62 18.67 7.62
CA ASP A 175 -7.35 17.67 8.67
C ASP A 175 -5.90 17.76 9.20
N PRO A 176 -5.64 18.49 10.29
CA PRO A 176 -4.31 18.67 10.85
C PRO A 176 -3.77 17.38 11.53
N SER A 177 -4.63 16.39 11.77
CA SER A 177 -4.22 15.11 12.36
C SER A 177 -3.53 14.19 11.35
N LEU A 178 -3.64 14.48 10.04
CA LEU A 178 -2.95 13.77 8.99
C LEU A 178 -1.49 14.24 8.88
N THR A 179 -0.55 13.33 9.10
CA THR A 179 0.88 13.60 9.03
C THR A 179 1.49 12.79 7.87
N PRO A 180 2.07 13.45 6.85
CA PRO A 180 2.85 12.77 5.83
C PRO A 180 4.12 12.16 6.42
N VAL A 181 4.38 10.88 6.14
CA VAL A 181 5.60 10.19 6.53
C VAL A 181 6.31 9.68 5.28
N ARG A 182 7.55 10.15 5.08
CA ARG A 182 8.35 9.82 3.91
C ARG A 182 8.85 8.38 3.97
N GLY A 183 8.62 7.64 2.89
CA GLY A 183 9.19 6.32 2.63
C GLY A 183 10.03 6.32 1.38
N VAL A 184 11.14 5.58 1.41
CA VAL A 184 12.06 5.45 0.29
C VAL A 184 12.27 3.99 -0.01
N HIS A 185 12.13 3.61 -1.27
CA HIS A 185 12.49 2.30 -1.81
C HIS A 185 13.54 2.44 -2.90
N VAL A 186 14.48 1.49 -2.94
CA VAL A 186 15.42 1.33 -4.06
C VAL A 186 14.91 0.19 -4.93
N VAL A 187 14.88 0.44 -6.23
CA VAL A 187 14.46 -0.55 -7.23
C VAL A 187 15.70 -1.10 -7.92
N LEU A 188 15.89 -2.40 -7.83
CA LEU A 188 16.99 -3.14 -8.43
C LEU A 188 16.50 -3.91 -9.66
N GLU A 189 17.36 -4.04 -10.67
CA GLU A 189 17.10 -4.86 -11.85
C GLU A 189 17.10 -6.34 -11.50
N GLY A 190 16.13 -7.06 -12.06
CA GLY A 190 16.01 -8.50 -11.89
C GLY A 190 15.45 -8.92 -10.53
N ALA A 191 15.35 -10.22 -10.34
CA ALA A 191 14.91 -10.83 -9.09
C ALA A 191 15.98 -11.88 -8.68
N PRO A 192 17.15 -11.44 -8.15
CA PRO A 192 18.22 -12.36 -7.74
C PRO A 192 17.80 -13.23 -6.55
N VAL A 193 16.67 -12.90 -5.93
CA VAL A 193 16.03 -13.64 -4.83
C VAL A 193 14.61 -13.99 -5.21
N GLU A 194 14.15 -15.17 -4.82
CA GLU A 194 12.79 -15.65 -5.09
C GLU A 194 11.88 -15.43 -3.88
N GLU A 195 12.42 -15.56 -2.68
CA GLU A 195 11.71 -15.37 -1.42
C GLU A 195 11.76 -13.92 -0.97
N PHE A 196 10.65 -13.42 -0.45
CA PHE A 196 10.66 -12.11 0.19
C PHE A 196 11.26 -12.19 1.61
N ARG A 197 11.80 -11.06 2.06
CA ARG A 197 12.19 -10.83 3.45
C ARG A 197 11.56 -9.54 3.95
N MET A 198 11.01 -9.59 5.16
CA MET A 198 10.47 -8.44 5.87
C MET A 198 10.95 -8.48 7.31
N GLU A 199 11.43 -7.36 7.81
CA GLU A 199 11.77 -7.18 9.22
C GLU A 199 10.71 -6.31 9.90
N VAL A 200 10.23 -6.73 11.06
CA VAL A 200 9.32 -5.98 11.92
C VAL A 200 10.09 -5.60 13.17
N VAL A 201 10.64 -4.41 13.14
CA VAL A 201 11.47 -3.83 14.21
C VAL A 201 10.91 -2.46 14.60
N ALA A 202 11.41 -1.89 15.69
CA ALA A 202 11.03 -0.54 16.08
C ALA A 202 11.41 0.47 14.98
N ALA A 203 10.48 1.38 14.66
CA ALA A 203 10.74 2.48 13.74
C ALA A 203 11.97 3.32 14.18
N PRO A 204 12.61 4.07 13.30
CA PRO A 204 12.15 4.47 11.94
C PRO A 204 12.72 3.63 10.78
N ARG A 205 13.49 2.60 11.04
CA ARG A 205 14.21 1.85 10.00
C ARG A 205 14.02 0.34 10.18
N TRP A 206 13.82 -0.35 9.07
CA TRP A 206 13.74 -1.81 8.98
C TRP A 206 14.28 -2.24 7.62
N THR A 207 14.34 -3.54 7.34
CA THR A 207 14.71 -4.04 6.02
C THR A 207 13.59 -4.86 5.43
N ASN A 208 13.27 -4.56 4.18
CA ASN A 208 12.44 -5.41 3.34
C ASN A 208 13.12 -5.64 1.99
N VAL A 209 13.00 -6.87 1.50
CA VAL A 209 13.44 -7.28 0.16
C VAL A 209 12.25 -7.97 -0.49
N PHE A 210 11.70 -7.33 -1.52
CA PHE A 210 10.47 -7.74 -2.18
C PHE A 210 10.72 -8.06 -3.66
N PRO A 211 10.84 -9.35 -4.03
CA PRO A 211 11.03 -9.75 -5.42
C PRO A 211 9.73 -9.63 -6.21
N HIS A 212 9.76 -8.88 -7.30
CA HIS A 212 8.71 -8.76 -8.31
C HIS A 212 9.15 -9.37 -9.65
N ALA A 213 8.28 -9.36 -10.64
CA ALA A 213 8.63 -9.84 -11.97
C ALA A 213 9.65 -8.88 -12.62
N GLY A 214 10.91 -9.32 -12.74
CA GLY A 214 11.98 -8.57 -13.40
C GLY A 214 12.60 -7.43 -12.58
N ARG A 215 12.18 -7.21 -11.32
CA ARG A 215 12.77 -6.22 -10.43
C ARG A 215 12.67 -6.66 -8.96
N THR A 216 13.55 -6.13 -8.13
CA THR A 216 13.48 -6.28 -6.67
C THR A 216 13.35 -4.91 -6.03
N VAL A 217 12.38 -4.75 -5.15
CA VAL A 217 12.17 -3.52 -4.38
C VAL A 217 12.73 -3.73 -2.98
N VAL A 218 13.67 -2.88 -2.57
CA VAL A 218 14.22 -2.91 -1.22
C VAL A 218 13.91 -1.63 -0.47
N GLY A 219 13.66 -1.73 0.84
CA GLY A 219 13.27 -0.65 1.73
C GLY A 219 13.57 -1.05 3.17
N GLY A 220 13.20 -0.34 4.13
CA GLY A 220 12.19 0.47 4.58
C GLY A 220 12.71 1.54 5.53
N VAL A 221 12.04 2.63 5.41
CA VAL A 221 12.20 3.79 6.30
C VAL A 221 10.86 4.46 6.53
N ALA A 222 10.74 5.14 7.66
CA ALA A 222 9.63 6.02 8.00
C ALA A 222 10.23 7.31 8.55
N LEU A 223 10.42 8.30 7.68
CA LEU A 223 11.03 9.58 8.02
C LEU A 223 9.94 10.62 8.22
N PRO A 224 10.03 11.45 9.28
CA PRO A 224 9.07 12.52 9.49
C PRO A 224 9.12 13.57 8.38
N GLU A 225 8.08 14.40 8.29
CA GLU A 225 7.91 15.39 7.22
C GLU A 225 9.04 16.43 7.21
N ASP A 226 9.59 16.76 8.36
CA ASP A 226 10.68 17.70 8.57
C ASP A 226 12.10 17.12 8.41
N ASP A 227 12.21 15.80 8.13
CA ASP A 227 13.50 15.19 7.79
C ASP A 227 13.96 15.66 6.42
N THR A 228 15.08 16.35 6.37
CA THR A 228 15.68 16.96 5.17
C THR A 228 16.79 16.12 4.55
N THR A 229 17.05 14.93 5.06
CA THR A 229 18.07 14.03 4.48
C THR A 229 17.78 13.79 3.00
N PRO A 230 18.74 14.00 2.10
CA PRO A 230 18.57 13.77 0.66
C PRO A 230 18.12 12.36 0.34
N ASP A 231 17.25 12.20 -0.64
CA ASP A 231 16.69 10.88 -0.99
C ASP A 231 17.75 9.89 -1.47
N ASP A 232 18.82 10.34 -2.09
CA ASP A 232 19.96 9.52 -2.52
C ASP A 232 20.78 9.00 -1.33
N GLU A 233 20.97 9.78 -0.28
CA GLU A 233 21.59 9.31 0.96
C GLU A 233 20.74 8.27 1.67
N VAL A 234 19.43 8.51 1.75
CA VAL A 234 18.49 7.54 2.31
C VAL A 234 18.48 6.25 1.49
N ALA A 235 18.46 6.35 0.16
CA ALA A 235 18.49 5.23 -0.75
C ALA A 235 19.78 4.41 -0.62
N ALA A 236 20.94 5.06 -0.50
CA ALA A 236 22.22 4.40 -0.26
C ALA A 236 22.21 3.59 1.04
N ALA A 237 21.72 4.18 2.14
CA ALA A 237 21.62 3.50 3.42
C ALA A 237 20.58 2.34 3.40
N VAL A 238 19.50 2.47 2.64
CA VAL A 238 18.52 1.39 2.41
C VAL A 238 19.19 0.23 1.68
N LEU A 239 19.93 0.51 0.60
CA LEU A 239 20.59 -0.52 -0.20
C LEU A 239 21.70 -1.23 0.61
N GLU A 240 22.48 -0.49 1.38
CA GLU A 240 23.51 -1.06 2.25
C GLU A 240 22.92 -2.08 3.23
N ARG A 241 21.83 -1.72 3.93
CA ARG A 241 21.13 -2.65 4.84
C ARG A 241 20.57 -3.86 4.10
N ALA A 242 19.97 -3.66 2.92
CA ALA A 242 19.43 -4.75 2.14
C ALA A 242 20.50 -5.74 1.70
N VAL A 243 21.67 -5.27 1.25
CA VAL A 243 22.82 -6.11 0.87
C VAL A 243 23.39 -6.84 2.09
N ALA A 244 23.42 -6.22 3.26
CA ALA A 244 23.90 -6.84 4.49
C ALA A 244 23.06 -8.07 4.89
N VAL A 245 21.72 -8.01 4.71
CA VAL A 245 20.82 -9.11 5.03
C VAL A 245 20.61 -10.09 3.88
N GLU A 246 20.83 -9.64 2.64
CA GLU A 246 20.70 -10.45 1.42
C GLU A 246 21.88 -10.18 0.47
N PRO A 247 23.04 -10.84 0.68
CA PRO A 247 24.24 -10.58 -0.11
C PRO A 247 24.11 -10.83 -1.62
N ARG A 248 23.11 -11.61 -2.06
CA ARG A 248 22.82 -11.82 -3.49
C ARG A 248 22.39 -10.55 -4.23
N LEU A 249 22.03 -9.49 -3.49
CA LEU A 249 21.73 -8.17 -4.05
C LEU A 249 22.99 -7.36 -4.40
N ALA A 250 24.17 -7.80 -3.93
CA ALA A 250 25.42 -7.09 -4.18
C ALA A 250 25.72 -6.99 -5.69
N GLY A 251 25.98 -5.78 -6.16
CA GLY A 251 26.27 -5.53 -7.58
C GLY A 251 25.04 -5.50 -8.51
N ALA A 252 23.83 -5.67 -7.99
CA ALA A 252 22.61 -5.48 -8.79
C ALA A 252 22.51 -4.03 -9.30
N ARG A 253 22.09 -3.86 -10.55
CA ARG A 253 21.93 -2.53 -11.13
C ARG A 253 20.74 -1.81 -10.49
N VAL A 254 20.98 -0.62 -9.96
CA VAL A 254 19.93 0.25 -9.45
C VAL A 254 19.18 0.87 -10.64
N LEU A 255 17.87 0.63 -10.71
CA LEU A 255 16.98 1.21 -11.71
C LEU A 255 16.49 2.59 -11.32
N GLY A 256 16.34 2.84 -10.02
CA GLY A 256 15.87 4.11 -9.48
C GLY A 256 15.57 4.06 -7.99
N CYS A 257 15.13 5.20 -7.50
CA CYS A 257 14.63 5.40 -6.15
C CYS A 257 13.16 5.84 -6.25
N GLU A 258 12.29 5.20 -5.49
CA GLU A 258 10.87 5.54 -5.40
C GLU A 258 10.58 6.13 -4.03
N VAL A 259 10.04 7.36 -4.02
CA VAL A 259 9.71 8.12 -2.81
C VAL A 259 8.21 8.27 -2.70
N GLY A 260 7.66 7.94 -1.53
CA GLY A 260 6.24 8.08 -1.27
C GLY A 260 5.96 8.71 0.10
N TRP A 261 4.89 9.48 0.18
CA TRP A 261 4.44 10.13 1.41
C TRP A 261 3.22 9.40 1.96
N ARG A 262 3.46 8.55 2.98
CA ARG A 262 2.39 7.79 3.64
C ARG A 262 1.46 8.72 4.38
N PRO A 263 0.13 8.66 4.15
CA PRO A 263 -0.84 9.46 4.88
C PRO A 263 -1.09 8.84 6.26
N VAL A 264 -0.29 9.21 7.26
CA VAL A 264 -0.39 8.67 8.62
C VAL A 264 -1.38 9.51 9.43
N ARG A 265 -2.29 8.83 10.12
CA ARG A 265 -3.29 9.41 11.01
C ARG A 265 -3.46 8.52 12.24
N PRO A 266 -3.88 9.04 13.42
CA PRO A 266 -4.13 8.22 14.62
C PRO A 266 -5.13 7.09 14.38
N ALA A 267 -6.15 7.33 13.54
CA ALA A 267 -7.05 6.32 12.99
C ALA A 267 -7.37 6.69 11.54
N PRO A 268 -7.50 5.73 10.61
CA PRO A 268 -7.95 6.02 9.26
C PRO A 268 -9.32 6.71 9.27
N ARG A 269 -9.54 7.62 8.33
CA ARG A 269 -10.82 8.29 8.16
C ARG A 269 -11.57 7.68 6.99
N VAL A 270 -12.59 6.85 7.29
CA VAL A 270 -13.54 6.31 6.32
C VAL A 270 -14.93 6.56 6.87
N GLU A 271 -15.49 7.70 6.50
CA GLU A 271 -16.78 8.19 7.02
C GLU A 271 -17.42 9.18 6.06
N ARG A 272 -18.74 9.37 6.19
CA ARG A 272 -19.49 10.37 5.42
C ARG A 272 -19.76 11.61 6.27
N GLU A 273 -19.42 12.77 5.71
CA GLU A 273 -19.73 14.07 6.27
C GLU A 273 -20.49 14.90 5.20
N GLY A 274 -21.80 15.06 5.37
CA GLY A 274 -22.64 15.67 4.35
C GLY A 274 -22.62 14.88 3.04
N ASP A 275 -22.19 15.52 1.96
CA ASP A 275 -22.04 14.90 0.65
C ASP A 275 -20.62 14.40 0.35
N VAL A 276 -19.72 14.50 1.32
CA VAL A 276 -18.34 14.02 1.21
C VAL A 276 -18.18 12.69 1.95
N VAL A 277 -17.61 11.70 1.27
CA VAL A 277 -17.11 10.46 1.86
C VAL A 277 -15.59 10.55 1.92
N HIS A 278 -15.04 10.64 3.12
CA HIS A 278 -13.59 10.62 3.34
C HIS A 278 -13.07 9.19 3.31
N ALA A 279 -11.94 8.97 2.64
CA ALA A 279 -11.29 7.66 2.52
C ALA A 279 -9.77 7.80 2.48
N TYR A 280 -9.15 8.21 3.61
CA TYR A 280 -7.72 8.46 3.71
C TYR A 280 -7.13 8.14 5.10
N GLY A 281 -5.83 8.31 5.25
CA GLY A 281 -5.15 8.13 6.54
C GLY A 281 -4.71 6.69 6.83
N HIS A 282 -4.57 5.84 5.81
CA HIS A 282 -4.25 4.42 5.94
C HIS A 282 -2.76 4.12 6.16
N GLY A 283 -1.92 5.15 6.37
CA GLY A 283 -0.48 4.98 6.63
C GLY A 283 0.23 4.14 5.59
N GLY A 284 0.99 3.13 6.04
CA GLY A 284 1.74 2.21 5.19
C GLY A 284 0.94 1.04 4.62
N VAL A 285 -0.35 0.86 5.01
CA VAL A 285 -1.15 -0.32 4.65
C VAL A 285 -2.26 -0.05 3.64
N GLY A 286 -2.29 1.14 3.04
CA GLY A 286 -3.35 1.56 2.11
C GLY A 286 -3.59 0.60 0.96
N VAL A 287 -2.55 -0.05 0.41
CA VAL A 287 -2.73 -1.06 -0.65
C VAL A 287 -3.45 -2.30 -0.09
N THR A 288 -2.98 -2.81 1.04
CA THR A 288 -3.54 -3.99 1.71
C THR A 288 -5.04 -3.86 1.97
N VAL A 289 -5.50 -2.68 2.41
CA VAL A 289 -6.90 -2.46 2.81
C VAL A 289 -7.79 -1.93 1.70
N SER A 290 -7.25 -1.68 0.50
CA SER A 290 -7.89 -0.87 -0.53
C SER A 290 -9.26 -1.37 -0.98
N TRP A 291 -9.47 -2.67 -1.12
CA TRP A 291 -10.76 -3.23 -1.53
C TRP A 291 -11.80 -3.20 -0.41
N GLY A 292 -11.38 -3.50 0.84
CA GLY A 292 -12.27 -3.38 2.00
C GLY A 292 -12.71 -1.96 2.27
N VAL A 293 -11.82 -0.99 2.08
CA VAL A 293 -12.16 0.45 2.12
C VAL A 293 -13.11 0.81 0.99
N ALA A 294 -12.88 0.32 -0.24
CA ALA A 294 -13.74 0.57 -1.38
C ALA A 294 -15.17 0.05 -1.17
N ASP A 295 -15.31 -1.15 -0.57
CA ASP A 295 -16.63 -1.69 -0.22
C ASP A 295 -17.36 -0.81 0.82
N GLU A 296 -16.62 -0.25 1.79
CA GLU A 296 -17.19 0.68 2.77
C GLU A 296 -17.56 2.04 2.15
N VAL A 297 -16.77 2.56 1.22
CA VAL A 297 -17.09 3.75 0.45
C VAL A 297 -18.41 3.58 -0.31
N VAL A 298 -18.62 2.43 -0.96
CA VAL A 298 -19.91 2.14 -1.63
C VAL A 298 -21.06 2.17 -0.64
N ALA A 299 -20.92 1.54 0.53
CA ALA A 299 -21.96 1.54 1.55
C ALA A 299 -22.26 2.95 2.10
N LEU A 300 -21.26 3.83 2.16
CA LEU A 300 -21.44 5.22 2.60
C LEU A 300 -22.05 6.13 1.53
N VAL A 301 -21.83 5.83 0.25
CA VAL A 301 -22.46 6.56 -0.87
C VAL A 301 -23.94 6.21 -1.00
N GLY A 302 -24.32 4.94 -0.83
CA GLY A 302 -25.72 4.44 -0.83
C GLY A 302 -26.19 3.94 -2.17
#